data_0289ee9373623512fc97025053f18e88
#
_entry.id   0289ee9373623512fc97025053f18e88
#
_cell.length_a   1.000
_cell.length_b   1.000
_cell.length_c   1.000
_cell.angle_alpha   90.00
_cell.angle_beta   90.00
_cell.angle_gamma   90.00
#
_symmetry.space_group_name_H-M   'P 1'
#
loop_
_entity.id
_entity.type
_entity.pdbx_description
1 polymer ?
#
loop_
_entity_poly.entity_id
_entity_poly.type
_entity_poly.pdbx_seq_one_letter_code
_entity_poly.pdbx_strand_id
1 'polypeptide(L)'
;MKNNSPHWRNEQEDQQIQESKEELSPFTKRILIVDDNPDITYTFEKAFEEANRTGGNKTSFHVNAYNDPLVALSEFKPDFYDLLLIDIDMPEMNGFDFCVKVFEVDLNPKVCFIVSAPINQEALRDQYPSLSIGCFIETPVTVDNLIRRVEAELE
;
A
#
# COMPACT_ATOMS: atom_id res chain seq x y z
N MET A 1 22.21 -29.19 -36.02
CA MET A 1 22.07 -29.22 -35.44
C MET A 1 21.66 -28.72 -34.61
N LYS A 2 21.56 -28.32 -34.14
CA LYS A 2 21.10 -28.06 -33.31
C LYS A 2 20.76 -26.99 -32.92
N ASN A 3 20.06 -26.63 -32.58
CA ASN A 3 19.55 -25.73 -32.20
C ASN A 3 19.93 -25.19 -31.11
N ASN A 4 20.25 -24.47 -30.88
CA ASN A 4 20.73 -24.02 -29.87
C ASN A 4 20.10 -22.88 -29.34
N SER A 5 18.88 -22.79 -29.19
CA SER A 5 18.23 -21.76 -28.47
C SER A 5 18.75 -21.74 -27.07
N PRO A 6 19.10 -20.63 -26.53
CA PRO A 6 19.65 -20.56 -25.19
C PRO A 6 18.58 -20.79 -24.15
N HIS A 7 18.49 -22.01 -23.69
CA HIS A 7 17.53 -22.38 -22.65
C HIS A 7 17.66 -21.57 -21.38
N TRP A 8 18.90 -21.18 -21.05
CA TRP A 8 19.15 -20.41 -19.82
C TRP A 8 18.41 -19.08 -19.79
N ARG A 9 18.26 -18.43 -20.94
CA ARG A 9 17.55 -17.15 -21.02
C ARG A 9 16.07 -17.33 -20.73
N ASN A 10 15.48 -18.35 -21.33
CA ASN A 10 14.07 -18.62 -21.17
C ASN A 10 13.73 -19.06 -19.76
N GLU A 11 14.60 -19.80 -19.13
CA GLU A 11 14.40 -20.26 -17.77
C GLU A 11 14.33 -19.10 -16.78
N GLN A 12 15.19 -18.10 -16.95
CA GLN A 12 15.17 -16.93 -16.07
C GLN A 12 13.91 -16.08 -16.26
N GLU A 13 13.52 -15.89 -17.51
CA GLU A 13 12.28 -15.16 -17.81
C GLU A 13 11.07 -15.88 -17.26
N ASP A 14 11.04 -17.20 -17.40
CA ASP A 14 9.95 -18.01 -16.90
C ASP A 14 9.87 -17.94 -15.37
N GLN A 15 11.01 -17.94 -14.68
CA GLN A 15 11.03 -17.81 -13.23
C GLN A 15 10.49 -16.46 -12.77
N GLN A 16 10.87 -15.38 -13.43
CA GLN A 16 10.36 -14.07 -13.09
C GLN A 16 8.86 -13.96 -13.32
N ILE A 17 8.36 -14.52 -14.42
CA ILE A 17 6.94 -14.52 -14.71
C ILE A 17 6.20 -15.35 -13.66
N GLN A 18 6.76 -16.46 -13.25
CA GLN A 18 6.14 -17.32 -12.26
C GLN A 18 6.09 -16.68 -10.88
N GLU A 19 7.17 -16.01 -10.47
CA GLU A 19 7.19 -15.26 -9.22
C GLU A 19 6.14 -14.15 -9.23
N SER A 20 6.02 -13.42 -10.34
CA SER A 20 5.00 -12.37 -10.48
C SER A 20 3.59 -12.95 -10.40
N LYS A 21 3.36 -14.12 -11.00
CA LYS A 21 2.06 -14.78 -10.94
C LYS A 21 1.73 -15.26 -9.54
N GLU A 22 2.71 -15.74 -8.79
CA GLU A 22 2.50 -16.12 -7.40
C GLU A 22 2.11 -14.92 -6.56
N GLU A 23 2.74 -13.75 -6.80
CA GLU A 23 2.37 -12.51 -6.14
C GLU A 23 0.98 -12.02 -6.52
N LEU A 24 0.43 -12.49 -7.66
CA LEU A 24 -0.90 -12.13 -8.14
C LEU A 24 -1.99 -13.07 -7.63
N SER A 25 -1.73 -13.84 -6.58
CA SER A 25 -2.74 -14.68 -5.95
C SER A 25 -3.99 -13.85 -5.64
N PRO A 26 -5.21 -14.36 -5.89
CA PRO A 26 -6.44 -13.63 -5.58
C PRO A 26 -6.63 -13.36 -4.10
N PHE A 27 -5.89 -14.07 -3.24
CA PHE A 27 -5.94 -13.86 -1.79
C PHE A 27 -4.87 -12.88 -1.32
N THR A 28 -4.05 -12.35 -2.22
CA THR A 28 -3.04 -11.35 -1.87
C THR A 28 -3.62 -9.95 -2.03
N LYS A 29 -3.52 -9.16 -0.98
CA LYS A 29 -3.89 -7.73 -1.01
C LYS A 29 -2.63 -6.89 -1.06
N ARG A 30 -2.62 -5.92 -1.95
CA ARG A 30 -1.45 -5.07 -2.17
C ARG A 30 -1.65 -3.74 -1.50
N ILE A 31 -0.68 -3.38 -0.68
CA ILE A 31 -0.75 -2.20 0.18
C ILE A 31 0.41 -1.28 -0.15
N LEU A 32 0.11 -0.01 -0.39
CA LEU A 32 1.11 1.03 -0.51
C LEU A 32 1.14 1.82 0.78
N ILE A 33 2.32 1.94 1.38
CA ILE A 33 2.51 2.76 2.58
C ILE A 33 3.39 3.95 2.20
N VAL A 34 2.94 5.15 2.53
CA VAL A 34 3.75 6.36 2.35
C VAL A 34 3.74 7.16 3.65
N ASP A 35 4.91 7.28 4.27
CA ASP A 35 5.10 8.02 5.51
C ASP A 35 6.56 8.47 5.55
N ASP A 36 6.81 9.75 5.79
CA ASP A 36 8.17 10.29 5.80
C ASP A 36 9.01 9.80 6.98
N ASN A 37 8.37 9.19 7.98
CA ASN A 37 9.08 8.62 9.13
C ASN A 37 9.42 7.14 8.85
N PRO A 38 10.71 6.80 8.68
CA PRO A 38 11.09 5.41 8.38
C PRO A 38 10.79 4.43 9.52
N ASP A 39 10.67 4.91 10.75
CA ASP A 39 10.27 4.06 11.87
C ASP A 39 8.83 3.57 11.71
N ILE A 40 7.95 4.43 11.21
CA ILE A 40 6.55 4.06 10.95
C ILE A 40 6.46 3.04 9.81
N THR A 41 7.11 3.30 8.68
CA THR A 41 7.07 2.37 7.55
C THR A 41 7.65 1.02 7.93
N TYR A 42 8.76 1.02 8.68
CA TYR A 42 9.37 -0.22 9.15
C TYR A 42 8.42 -1.00 10.06
N THR A 43 7.83 -0.32 11.04
CA THR A 43 6.92 -0.95 12.00
C THR A 43 5.69 -1.54 11.28
N PHE A 44 5.14 -0.80 10.33
CA PHE A 44 3.97 -1.26 9.57
C PHE A 44 4.32 -2.44 8.66
N GLU A 45 5.47 -2.38 7.98
CA GLU A 45 5.92 -3.51 7.16
C GLU A 45 6.07 -4.78 8.00
N LYS A 46 6.66 -4.66 9.18
CA LYS A 46 6.82 -5.80 10.10
C LYS A 46 5.48 -6.33 10.57
N ALA A 47 4.51 -5.45 10.80
CA ALA A 47 3.17 -5.87 11.21
C ALA A 47 2.52 -6.74 10.13
N PHE A 48 2.64 -6.35 8.87
CA PHE A 48 2.08 -7.14 7.75
C PHE A 48 2.84 -8.43 7.53
N GLU A 49 4.16 -8.43 7.67
CA GLU A 49 4.96 -9.66 7.60
C GLU A 49 4.52 -10.65 8.68
N GLU A 50 4.31 -10.17 9.90
CA GLU A 50 3.84 -10.99 11.01
C GLU A 50 2.44 -11.54 10.73
N ALA A 51 1.55 -10.72 10.22
CA ALA A 51 0.20 -11.14 9.86
C ALA A 51 0.23 -12.24 8.79
N ASN A 52 1.12 -12.12 7.81
CA ASN A 52 1.29 -13.13 6.77
C ASN A 52 1.75 -14.45 7.36
N ARG A 53 2.65 -14.39 8.33
CA ARG A 53 3.24 -15.57 8.93
C ARG A 53 2.27 -16.32 9.84
N THR A 54 1.41 -15.59 10.55
CA THR A 54 0.53 -16.16 11.58
C THR A 54 -0.93 -16.28 11.14
N GLY A 55 -1.29 -15.70 10.02
CA GLY A 55 -2.69 -15.57 9.57
C GLY A 55 -3.31 -16.83 8.98
N GLY A 56 -2.58 -17.93 8.86
CA GLY A 56 -3.10 -19.16 8.29
C GLY A 56 -3.35 -19.02 6.78
N ASN A 57 -4.49 -19.54 6.32
CA ASN A 57 -4.82 -19.56 4.91
C ASN A 57 -5.67 -18.37 4.45
N LYS A 58 -5.70 -17.32 5.25
CA LYS A 58 -6.49 -16.15 4.93
C LYS A 58 -5.72 -15.22 3.99
N THR A 59 -6.16 -13.98 3.93
CA THR A 59 -5.53 -12.94 3.11
C THR A 59 -4.06 -12.79 3.47
N SER A 60 -3.22 -12.76 2.47
CA SER A 60 -1.84 -12.34 2.62
C SER A 60 -1.68 -10.91 2.12
N PHE A 61 -0.66 -10.23 2.59
CA PHE A 61 -0.40 -8.83 2.24
C PHE A 61 0.93 -8.70 1.53
N HIS A 62 0.92 -7.96 0.44
CA HIS A 62 2.14 -7.55 -0.26
C HIS A 62 2.26 -6.04 -0.07
N VAL A 63 3.36 -5.61 0.53
CA VAL A 63 3.53 -4.21 0.96
C VAL A 63 4.69 -3.56 0.23
N ASN A 64 4.43 -2.39 -0.34
CA ASN A 64 5.47 -1.49 -0.83
C ASN A 64 5.44 -0.24 0.04
N ALA A 65 6.58 0.14 0.60
CA ALA A 65 6.67 1.27 1.52
C ALA A 65 7.64 2.32 0.99
N TYR A 66 7.25 3.58 1.13
CA TYR A 66 8.03 4.73 0.67
C TYR A 66 8.09 5.78 1.79
N ASN A 67 9.24 6.44 1.89
CA ASN A 67 9.41 7.55 2.82
C ASN A 67 9.39 8.91 2.11
N ASP A 68 9.26 8.92 0.80
CA ASP A 68 9.18 10.13 -0.01
C ASP A 68 7.95 10.03 -0.91
N PRO A 69 6.95 10.93 -0.74
CA PRO A 69 5.74 10.87 -1.54
C PRO A 69 5.99 11.12 -3.04
N LEU A 70 7.01 11.89 -3.38
CA LEU A 70 7.33 12.16 -4.79
C LEU A 70 7.87 10.91 -5.47
N VAL A 71 8.71 10.14 -4.77
CA VAL A 71 9.19 8.85 -5.28
C VAL A 71 8.03 7.86 -5.41
N ALA A 72 7.16 7.82 -4.40
CA ALA A 72 6.00 6.94 -4.44
C ALA A 72 5.11 7.24 -5.64
N LEU A 73 4.87 8.52 -5.94
CA LEU A 73 4.09 8.91 -7.11
C LEU A 73 4.79 8.52 -8.42
N SER A 74 6.09 8.71 -8.50
CA SER A 74 6.84 8.40 -9.73
C SER A 74 6.84 6.90 -10.04
N GLU A 75 6.72 6.08 -9.01
CA GLU A 75 6.73 4.62 -9.16
C GLU A 75 5.34 4.00 -9.02
N PHE A 76 4.32 4.81 -8.86
CA PHE A 76 2.96 4.33 -8.67
C PHE A 76 2.48 3.52 -9.89
N LYS A 77 1.88 2.37 -9.63
CA LYS A 77 1.35 1.49 -10.67
C LYS A 77 -0.17 1.49 -10.60
N PRO A 78 -0.85 2.03 -11.62
CA PRO A 78 -2.31 1.95 -11.68
C PRO A 78 -2.80 0.51 -11.71
N ASP A 79 -3.97 0.29 -11.12
CA ASP A 79 -4.63 -1.02 -11.05
C ASP A 79 -3.82 -2.09 -10.31
N PHE A 80 -2.92 -1.66 -9.42
CA PHE A 80 -2.06 -2.58 -8.69
C PHE A 80 -2.42 -2.67 -7.21
N TYR A 81 -2.71 -1.54 -6.57
CA TYR A 81 -2.91 -1.50 -5.11
C TYR A 81 -4.38 -1.64 -4.74
N ASP A 82 -4.64 -2.36 -3.66
CA ASP A 82 -5.97 -2.49 -3.06
C ASP A 82 -6.20 -1.42 -1.99
N LEU A 83 -5.15 -1.02 -1.28
CA LEU A 83 -5.24 -0.06 -0.19
C LEU A 83 -4.00 0.82 -0.14
N LEU A 84 -4.23 2.10 0.14
CA LEU A 84 -3.18 3.07 0.41
C LEU A 84 -3.22 3.43 1.89
N LEU A 85 -2.06 3.36 2.56
CA LEU A 85 -1.85 3.85 3.92
C LEU A 85 -0.95 5.06 3.83
N ILE A 86 -1.53 6.26 4.00
CA ILE A 86 -0.84 7.50 3.67
C ILE A 86 -0.81 8.43 4.87
N ASP A 87 0.39 8.87 5.26
CA ASP A 87 0.58 9.88 6.29
C ASP A 87 0.06 11.23 5.78
N ILE A 88 -0.69 11.95 6.61
CA ILE A 88 -1.22 13.25 6.21
C ILE A 88 -0.16 14.35 6.27
N ASP A 89 0.82 14.24 7.18
CA ASP A 89 1.82 15.29 7.37
C ASP A 89 3.18 14.90 6.81
N MET A 90 3.45 15.30 5.57
CA MET A 90 4.73 15.03 4.92
C MET A 90 5.30 16.34 4.37
N PRO A 91 6.65 16.53 4.39
CA PRO A 91 7.24 17.82 4.02
C PRO A 91 6.96 18.28 2.58
N GLU A 92 7.04 17.35 1.63
CA GLU A 92 6.94 17.70 0.21
C GLU A 92 5.50 17.82 -0.25
N MET A 93 4.60 17.06 0.37
CA MET A 93 3.22 16.96 -0.07
C MET A 93 2.41 16.30 1.04
N ASN A 94 1.27 16.88 1.42
CA ASN A 94 0.44 16.21 2.42
C ASN A 94 -0.27 14.98 1.82
N GLY A 95 -0.78 14.12 2.70
CA GLY A 95 -1.37 12.85 2.28
C GLY A 95 -2.62 13.01 1.42
N PHE A 96 -3.40 14.07 1.62
CA PHE A 96 -4.61 14.31 0.84
C PHE A 96 -4.26 14.71 -0.58
N ASP A 97 -3.28 15.60 -0.76
CA ASP A 97 -2.80 16.00 -2.08
C ASP A 97 -2.18 14.81 -2.80
N PHE A 98 -1.48 13.93 -2.09
CA PHE A 98 -0.96 12.69 -2.64
C PHE A 98 -2.09 11.85 -3.25
N CYS A 99 -3.18 11.67 -2.49
CA CYS A 99 -4.32 10.87 -2.96
C CYS A 99 -5.04 11.53 -4.13
N VAL A 100 -5.14 12.86 -4.17
CA VAL A 100 -5.70 13.56 -5.31
C VAL A 100 -4.90 13.22 -6.57
N LYS A 101 -3.57 13.20 -6.46
CA LYS A 101 -2.70 12.83 -7.58
C LYS A 101 -2.90 11.37 -8.02
N VAL A 102 -2.99 10.47 -7.05
CA VAL A 102 -3.22 9.05 -7.37
C VAL A 102 -4.57 8.89 -8.08
N PHE A 103 -5.60 9.55 -7.59
CA PHE A 103 -6.94 9.40 -8.17
C PHE A 103 -7.10 10.03 -9.55
N GLU A 104 -6.13 10.79 -10.02
CA GLU A 104 -6.08 11.21 -11.41
C GLU A 104 -5.85 10.03 -12.37
N VAL A 105 -5.21 8.96 -11.88
CA VAL A 105 -4.86 7.80 -12.69
C VAL A 105 -5.50 6.49 -12.24
N ASP A 106 -5.97 6.40 -11.00
CA ASP A 106 -6.54 5.17 -10.46
C ASP A 106 -7.52 5.49 -9.33
N LEU A 107 -8.80 5.17 -9.53
CA LEU A 107 -9.84 5.41 -8.54
C LEU A 107 -10.14 4.18 -7.66
N ASN A 108 -9.47 3.06 -7.92
CA ASN A 108 -9.83 1.79 -7.29
C ASN A 108 -9.33 1.61 -5.86
N PRO A 109 -8.14 2.08 -5.47
CA PRO A 109 -7.64 1.78 -4.12
C PRO A 109 -8.48 2.45 -3.04
N LYS A 110 -8.67 1.74 -1.95
CA LYS A 110 -9.18 2.34 -0.73
C LYS A 110 -8.05 3.06 -0.02
N VAL A 111 -8.39 4.01 0.84
CA VAL A 111 -7.39 4.83 1.52
C VAL A 111 -7.66 4.87 3.01
N CYS A 112 -6.61 4.65 3.80
CA CYS A 112 -6.58 4.96 5.22
C CYS A 112 -5.47 5.98 5.45
N PHE A 113 -5.79 7.05 6.17
CA PHE A 113 -4.81 8.08 6.50
C PHE A 113 -4.20 7.82 7.86
N ILE A 114 -2.88 7.97 7.94
CA ILE A 114 -2.14 7.83 9.19
C ILE A 114 -2.07 9.21 9.83
N VAL A 115 -2.52 9.31 11.07
CA VAL A 115 -2.59 10.60 11.79
C VAL A 115 -1.90 10.48 13.14
N SER A 116 -1.16 11.51 13.55
CA SER A 116 -0.49 11.56 14.85
C SER A 116 -1.12 12.56 15.80
N ALA A 117 -2.14 13.29 15.35
CA ALA A 117 -2.82 14.31 16.13
C ALA A 117 -4.30 14.32 15.77
N PRO A 118 -5.17 14.85 16.64
CA PRO A 118 -6.59 14.98 16.31
C PRO A 118 -6.81 15.83 15.07
N ILE A 119 -7.78 15.41 14.24
CA ILE A 119 -8.11 16.09 13.00
C ILE A 119 -9.61 16.45 12.99
N ASN A 120 -9.93 17.49 12.25
CA ASN A 120 -11.33 17.85 11.99
C ASN A 120 -11.74 17.20 10.68
N GLN A 121 -12.41 16.05 10.78
CA GLN A 121 -12.81 15.27 9.61
C GLN A 121 -13.81 16.01 8.72
N GLU A 122 -14.69 16.80 9.32
CA GLU A 122 -15.70 17.55 8.57
C GLU A 122 -15.03 18.62 7.70
N ALA A 123 -14.07 19.37 8.27
CA ALA A 123 -13.32 20.38 7.52
C ALA A 123 -12.53 19.75 6.37
N LEU A 124 -11.98 18.56 6.59
CA LEU A 124 -11.21 17.85 5.56
C LEU A 124 -12.11 17.39 4.42
N ARG A 125 -13.32 16.91 4.72
CA ARG A 125 -14.27 16.54 3.69
C ARG A 125 -14.68 17.72 2.85
N ASP A 126 -14.82 18.89 3.45
CA ASP A 126 -15.15 20.12 2.74
C ASP A 126 -13.99 20.58 1.84
N GLN A 127 -12.77 20.42 2.32
CA GLN A 127 -11.57 20.83 1.58
C GLN A 127 -11.25 19.87 0.43
N TYR A 128 -11.52 18.58 0.61
CA TYR A 128 -11.21 17.54 -0.37
C TYR A 128 -12.47 16.73 -0.74
N PRO A 129 -13.45 17.38 -1.39
CA PRO A 129 -14.74 16.73 -1.66
C PRO A 129 -14.63 15.54 -2.63
N SER A 130 -13.56 15.46 -3.41
CA SER A 130 -13.35 14.36 -4.35
C SER A 130 -12.81 13.10 -3.66
N LEU A 131 -12.39 13.20 -2.40
CA LEU A 131 -11.83 12.05 -1.68
C LEU A 131 -12.89 11.43 -0.79
N SER A 132 -12.94 10.10 -0.78
CA SER A 132 -13.75 9.36 0.19
C SER A 132 -12.95 9.25 1.49
N ILE A 133 -13.05 10.25 2.34
CA ILE A 133 -12.29 10.33 3.58
C ILE A 133 -13.09 9.64 4.68
N GLY A 134 -12.75 8.40 5.00
CA GLY A 134 -13.49 7.63 5.98
C GLY A 134 -12.65 6.77 6.91
N CYS A 135 -11.39 6.53 6.58
CA CYS A 135 -10.53 5.70 7.41
C CYS A 135 -9.32 6.50 7.90
N PHE A 136 -9.18 6.57 9.23
CA PHE A 136 -8.05 7.21 9.88
C PHE A 136 -7.45 6.22 10.88
N ILE A 137 -6.13 6.11 10.88
CA ILE A 137 -5.40 5.29 11.83
C ILE A 137 -4.53 6.20 12.67
N GLU A 138 -4.89 6.34 13.94
CA GLU A 138 -4.12 7.17 14.87
C GLU A 138 -2.89 6.41 15.36
N THR A 139 -1.74 7.06 15.32
CA THR A 139 -0.51 6.49 15.87
C THR A 139 -0.22 7.09 17.24
N PRO A 140 0.33 6.28 18.17
CA PRO A 140 0.75 4.89 18.00
C PRO A 140 -0.43 3.91 17.91
N VAL A 141 -0.28 2.89 17.09
CA VAL A 141 -1.30 1.86 16.91
C VAL A 141 -0.66 0.49 17.17
N THR A 142 -1.41 -0.41 17.79
CA THR A 142 -0.94 -1.80 17.98
C THR A 142 -0.99 -2.56 16.65
N VAL A 143 -0.16 -3.59 16.53
CA VAL A 143 -0.15 -4.45 15.35
C VAL A 143 -1.55 -5.02 15.09
N ASP A 144 -2.19 -5.53 16.13
CA ASP A 144 -3.52 -6.14 16.01
C ASP A 144 -4.55 -5.13 15.52
N ASN A 145 -4.52 -3.91 16.03
CA ASN A 145 -5.46 -2.86 15.62
C ASN A 145 -5.19 -2.40 14.19
N LEU A 146 -3.94 -2.27 13.81
CA LEU A 146 -3.58 -1.91 12.43
C LEU A 146 -4.13 -2.94 11.45
N ILE A 147 -3.84 -4.21 11.68
CA ILE A 147 -4.26 -5.28 10.79
C ILE A 147 -5.79 -5.36 10.74
N ARG A 148 -6.46 -5.25 11.88
CA ARG A 148 -7.92 -5.29 11.94
C ARG A 148 -8.57 -4.17 11.14
N ARG A 149 -8.01 -2.95 11.25
CA ARG A 149 -8.53 -1.80 10.51
C ARG A 149 -8.34 -1.97 9.00
N VAL A 150 -7.17 -2.47 8.61
CA VAL A 150 -6.88 -2.71 7.19
C VAL A 150 -7.80 -3.80 6.63
N GLU A 151 -7.97 -4.90 7.36
CA GLU A 151 -8.87 -5.97 6.93
C GLU A 151 -10.30 -5.48 6.79
N ALA A 152 -10.76 -4.66 7.72
CA ALA A 152 -12.11 -4.09 7.65
C ALA A 152 -12.31 -3.22 6.41
N GLU A 153 -11.32 -2.42 6.05
CA GLU A 153 -11.39 -1.59 4.84
C GLU A 153 -11.39 -2.41 3.56
N LEU A 154 -10.73 -3.55 3.58
CA LEU A 154 -10.58 -4.40 2.39
C LEU A 154 -11.78 -5.33 2.14
N GLU A 155 -12.71 -5.38 3.06
CA GLU A 155 -13.92 -6.19 2.89
C GLU A 155 -14.87 -5.69 1.81
#